data_bea93467937094f032aede47b9fd8546
#
_entry.id   bea93467937094f032aede47b9fd8546
#
_cell.length_a   1.000
_cell.length_b   1.000
_cell.length_c   1.000
_cell.angle_alpha   90.00
_cell.angle_beta   90.00
_cell.angle_gamma   90.00
#
_symmetry.space_group_name_H-M   'P 1'
#
loop_
_entity.id
_entity.type
_entity.pdbx_description
1 polymer ?
#
loop_
_entity_poly.entity_id
_entity_poly.type
_entity_poly.pdbx_seq_one_letter_code
_entity_poly.pdbx_strand_id
1 'polypeptide(L)'
;MKRFCKSIILACNAFCCCDKNFKTVFYHDIGTKYTSMGTPFELFCNHMNKLRVKDRICFDDGFRGIWNVRDELKKRNIKPIIFIAIDLVGKPEYLSWDEILVLQNEYEFDFQSHSYTHQTLAGPYNKKAPIPKNGRTDDWLLHELNDSKLEIENRLLKKVTSLCFPLGYFSDKIVQKCKEVGYERVYASYPGNITNDYIQPRCLCQELSSFEFGLVLKGGMNSLKAHYMRMHKWN
;
A
#
# COMPACT_ATOMS: atom_id res chain seq x y z
N MET A 1 -2.25 28.15 0.43
CA MET A 1 -3.73 28.11 0.26
C MET A 1 -4.27 26.70 0.12
N LYS A 2 -3.84 25.85 -0.83
CA LYS A 2 -4.36 24.46 -1.02
C LYS A 2 -4.20 23.53 0.21
N ARG A 3 -3.09 23.58 0.95
CA ARG A 3 -2.88 22.78 2.18
C ARG A 3 -3.82 23.17 3.33
N PHE A 4 -4.05 24.46 3.54
CA PHE A 4 -4.93 24.94 4.60
C PHE A 4 -6.39 24.50 4.38
N CYS A 5 -6.91 24.59 3.15
CA CYS A 5 -8.24 24.08 2.82
C CYS A 5 -8.37 22.56 3.04
N LYS A 6 -7.31 21.78 2.74
CA LYS A 6 -7.30 20.33 2.97
C LYS A 6 -7.46 19.99 4.46
N SER A 7 -6.71 20.66 5.33
CA SER A 7 -6.78 20.42 6.78
C SER A 7 -8.15 20.79 7.37
N ILE A 8 -8.78 21.86 6.87
CA ILE A 8 -10.14 22.25 7.29
C ILE A 8 -11.17 21.20 6.88
N ILE A 9 -11.12 20.70 5.64
CA ILE A 9 -12.03 19.66 5.15
C ILE A 9 -11.87 18.37 6.00
N LEU A 10 -10.64 17.96 6.28
CA LEU A 10 -10.36 16.81 7.13
C LEU A 10 -10.91 17.00 8.54
N ALA A 11 -10.76 18.19 9.12
CA ALA A 11 -11.26 18.52 10.46
C ALA A 11 -12.79 18.49 10.51
N CYS A 12 -13.48 19.15 9.59
CA CYS A 12 -14.94 19.15 9.51
C CYS A 12 -15.49 17.71 9.40
N ASN A 13 -14.92 16.91 8.51
CA ASN A 13 -15.32 15.50 8.33
C ASN A 13 -15.06 14.66 9.58
N ALA A 14 -13.91 14.84 10.24
CA ALA A 14 -13.58 14.11 11.47
C ALA A 14 -14.50 14.46 12.63
N PHE A 15 -14.92 15.72 12.74
CA PHE A 15 -15.89 16.17 13.76
C PHE A 15 -17.30 15.63 13.48
N CYS A 16 -17.73 15.62 12.23
CA CYS A 16 -19.06 15.12 11.86
C CYS A 16 -19.19 13.60 11.97
N CYS A 17 -18.09 12.85 11.79
CA CYS A 17 -18.17 11.39 11.67
C CYS A 17 -17.75 10.62 12.92
N CYS A 18 -16.97 11.19 13.85
CA CYS A 18 -16.41 10.52 15.06
C CYS A 18 -16.18 9.01 14.85
N ASP A 19 -15.57 8.66 13.71
CA ASP A 19 -15.48 7.27 13.26
C ASP A 19 -14.53 6.47 14.17
N LYS A 20 -15.10 5.52 14.90
CA LYS A 20 -14.35 4.62 15.78
C LYS A 20 -13.75 3.42 15.04
N ASN A 21 -14.09 3.23 13.75
CA ASN A 21 -13.59 2.13 12.96
C ASN A 21 -12.10 2.31 12.63
N PHE A 22 -11.45 1.20 12.35
CA PHE A 22 -10.01 1.13 12.13
C PHE A 22 -9.67 1.34 10.65
N LYS A 23 -8.46 1.79 10.40
CA LYS A 23 -7.98 2.18 9.07
C LYS A 23 -6.81 1.29 8.63
N THR A 24 -6.65 1.15 7.33
CA THR A 24 -5.37 0.79 6.74
C THR A 24 -4.72 2.05 6.18
N VAL A 25 -3.56 2.39 6.69
CA VAL A 25 -2.72 3.51 6.21
C VAL A 25 -1.55 2.97 5.42
N PHE A 26 -1.06 3.72 4.43
CA PHE A 26 0.08 3.27 3.67
C PHE A 26 1.08 4.37 3.34
N TYR A 27 2.31 3.93 3.12
CA TYR A 27 3.49 4.71 2.78
C TYR A 27 4.24 4.02 1.63
N HIS A 28 5.27 4.65 1.12
CA HIS A 28 6.23 4.06 0.19
C HIS A 28 7.60 4.02 0.84
N ASP A 29 8.29 5.13 0.91
CA ASP A 29 9.66 5.21 1.40
C ASP A 29 9.77 6.06 2.67
N ILE A 30 10.69 5.71 3.57
CA ILE A 30 10.87 6.42 4.84
C ILE A 30 12.34 6.83 5.03
N GLY A 31 12.55 8.13 5.27
CA GLY A 31 13.84 8.66 5.71
C GLY A 31 14.95 8.63 4.67
N THR A 32 14.63 8.33 3.41
CA THR A 32 15.60 8.34 2.32
C THR A 32 15.45 9.56 1.42
N LYS A 33 16.42 9.77 0.55
CA LYS A 33 16.40 10.82 -0.49
C LYS A 33 16.17 10.24 -1.89
N TYR A 34 15.88 8.94 -1.99
CA TYR A 34 15.81 8.23 -3.27
C TYR A 34 14.53 8.52 -4.05
N THR A 35 13.46 8.91 -3.37
CA THR A 35 12.19 9.20 -4.03
C THR A 35 11.53 10.47 -3.50
N SER A 36 10.77 11.15 -4.36
CA SER A 36 9.89 12.26 -3.97
C SER A 36 8.71 11.83 -3.09
N MET A 37 8.51 10.52 -2.92
CA MET A 37 7.46 9.93 -2.08
C MET A 37 7.95 9.59 -0.67
N GLY A 38 9.18 9.99 -0.31
CA GLY A 38 9.78 9.73 1.00
C GLY A 38 9.08 10.51 2.12
N THR A 39 8.74 9.82 3.20
CA THR A 39 8.27 10.44 4.44
C THR A 39 9.48 10.64 5.36
N PRO A 40 9.73 11.84 5.92
CA PRO A 40 10.79 12.04 6.90
C PRO A 40 10.63 11.09 8.09
N PHE A 41 11.74 10.52 8.56
CA PHE A 41 11.73 9.53 9.66
C PHE A 41 11.01 10.04 10.92
N GLU A 42 11.30 11.28 11.34
CA GLU A 42 10.65 11.88 12.51
C GLU A 42 9.14 12.03 12.33
N LEU A 43 8.70 12.47 11.14
CA LEU A 43 7.28 12.58 10.83
C LEU A 43 6.59 11.21 10.87
N PHE A 44 7.24 10.17 10.31
CA PHE A 44 6.77 8.80 10.39
C PHE A 44 6.60 8.33 11.85
N CYS A 45 7.61 8.55 12.70
CA CYS A 45 7.53 8.22 14.13
C CYS A 45 6.37 8.94 14.82
N ASN A 46 6.14 10.22 14.49
CA ASN A 46 5.00 10.99 15.01
C ASN A 46 3.64 10.44 14.54
N HIS A 47 3.56 9.86 13.35
CA HIS A 47 2.36 9.14 12.90
C HIS A 47 2.18 7.84 13.68
N MET A 48 3.24 7.06 13.87
CA MET A 48 3.18 5.78 14.60
C MET A 48 2.75 5.98 16.06
N ASN A 49 3.09 7.10 16.69
CA ASN A 49 2.62 7.45 18.05
C ASN A 49 1.09 7.63 18.12
N LYS A 50 0.40 7.84 16.99
CA LYS A 50 -1.05 8.02 16.92
C LYS A 50 -1.78 6.79 16.38
N LEU A 51 -1.05 5.82 15.83
CA LEU A 51 -1.63 4.61 15.25
C LEU A 51 -2.30 3.80 16.37
N ARG A 52 -3.52 3.35 16.12
CA ARG A 52 -4.29 2.56 17.11
C ARG A 52 -3.99 1.07 16.91
N VAL A 53 -4.13 0.26 17.95
CA VAL A 53 -3.79 -1.17 17.97
C VAL A 53 -4.40 -1.97 16.80
N LYS A 54 -5.61 -1.63 16.38
CA LYS A 54 -6.30 -2.32 15.27
C LYS A 54 -6.10 -1.67 13.89
N ASP A 55 -5.49 -0.49 13.83
CA ASP A 55 -5.12 0.11 12.55
C ASP A 55 -4.01 -0.73 11.91
N ARG A 56 -4.05 -0.83 10.58
CA ARG A 56 -3.03 -1.53 9.80
C ARG A 56 -2.15 -0.53 9.07
N ILE A 57 -0.88 -0.88 8.97
CA ILE A 57 0.09 -0.14 8.17
C ILE A 57 0.58 -1.01 7.02
N CYS A 58 0.68 -0.41 5.84
CA CYS A 58 1.26 -1.03 4.66
C CYS A 58 2.39 -0.16 4.11
N PHE A 59 3.30 -0.81 3.40
CA PHE A 59 4.28 -0.14 2.55
C PHE A 59 4.17 -0.71 1.14
N ASP A 60 4.22 0.16 0.14
CA ASP A 60 4.18 -0.23 -1.26
C ASP A 60 5.59 -0.21 -1.87
N ASP A 61 5.76 -0.92 -2.98
CA ASP A 61 6.95 -1.00 -3.83
C ASP A 61 8.16 -1.73 -3.22
N GLY A 62 8.26 -1.84 -1.90
CA GLY A 62 9.41 -2.46 -1.23
C GLY A 62 10.66 -1.57 -1.16
N PHE A 63 10.51 -0.24 -1.05
CA PHE A 63 11.64 0.69 -0.90
C PHE A 63 12.51 0.36 0.31
N ARG A 64 13.83 0.60 0.17
CA ARG A 64 14.83 0.31 1.22
C ARG A 64 14.64 1.15 2.49
N GLY A 65 13.95 2.28 2.45
CA GLY A 65 13.60 3.05 3.65
C GLY A 65 12.81 2.25 4.69
N ILE A 66 12.14 1.16 4.28
CA ILE A 66 11.48 0.22 5.20
C ILE A 66 12.50 -0.45 6.13
N TRP A 67 13.69 -0.77 5.63
CA TRP A 67 14.79 -1.30 6.45
C TRP A 67 15.17 -0.35 7.59
N ASN A 68 15.18 0.95 7.34
CA ASN A 68 15.58 1.96 8.31
C ASN A 68 14.60 2.11 9.48
N VAL A 69 13.35 1.71 9.32
CA VAL A 69 12.31 1.83 10.35
C VAL A 69 11.97 0.52 11.06
N ARG A 70 12.63 -0.59 10.72
CA ARG A 70 12.33 -1.92 11.25
C ARG A 70 12.37 -1.99 12.78
N ASP A 71 13.42 -1.42 13.39
CA ASP A 71 13.60 -1.45 14.84
C ASP A 71 12.55 -0.59 15.56
N GLU A 72 12.18 0.53 14.97
CA GLU A 72 11.12 1.40 15.50
C GLU A 72 9.74 0.74 15.42
N LEU A 73 9.45 0.03 14.34
CA LEU A 73 8.22 -0.76 14.21
C LEU A 73 8.19 -1.94 15.20
N LYS A 74 9.30 -2.66 15.33
CA LYS A 74 9.44 -3.77 16.29
C LYS A 74 9.24 -3.30 17.73
N LYS A 75 9.87 -2.19 18.12
CA LYS A 75 9.72 -1.57 19.44
C LYS A 75 8.26 -1.26 19.79
N ARG A 76 7.45 -0.90 18.80
CA ARG A 76 6.02 -0.61 18.94
C ARG A 76 5.12 -1.83 18.77
N ASN A 77 5.69 -3.01 18.52
CA ASN A 77 4.96 -4.23 18.15
C ASN A 77 4.05 -4.04 16.92
N ILE A 78 4.51 -3.25 15.94
CA ILE A 78 3.80 -3.03 14.68
C ILE A 78 4.36 -4.00 13.63
N LYS A 79 3.49 -4.81 13.04
CA LYS A 79 3.79 -5.78 11.99
C LYS A 79 3.15 -5.29 10.69
N PRO A 80 3.90 -4.61 9.81
CA PRO A 80 3.36 -4.05 8.58
C PRO A 80 3.14 -5.12 7.52
N ILE A 81 2.27 -4.83 6.55
CA ILE A 81 2.17 -5.54 5.28
C ILE A 81 3.05 -4.79 4.26
N ILE A 82 3.96 -5.50 3.63
CA ILE A 82 4.84 -4.94 2.59
C ILE A 82 4.43 -5.52 1.24
N PHE A 83 3.96 -4.68 0.34
CA PHE A 83 3.62 -5.07 -1.02
C PHE A 83 4.83 -4.84 -1.92
N ILE A 84 5.44 -5.93 -2.43
CA ILE A 84 6.64 -5.89 -3.26
C ILE A 84 6.30 -6.20 -4.72
N ALA A 85 6.90 -5.44 -5.64
CA ALA A 85 6.91 -5.74 -7.05
C ALA A 85 8.22 -6.47 -7.41
N ILE A 86 8.13 -7.62 -8.04
CA ILE A 86 9.26 -8.53 -8.24
C ILE A 86 10.42 -7.86 -8.97
N ASP A 87 10.14 -7.16 -10.06
CA ASP A 87 11.14 -6.47 -10.86
C ASP A 87 11.87 -5.33 -10.13
N LEU A 88 11.38 -4.89 -8.99
CA LEU A 88 12.00 -3.84 -8.20
C LEU A 88 12.97 -4.40 -7.14
N VAL A 89 12.76 -5.63 -6.67
CA VAL A 89 13.58 -6.25 -5.63
C VAL A 89 15.04 -6.33 -6.05
N GLY A 90 15.94 -5.90 -5.18
CA GLY A 90 17.38 -5.90 -5.41
C GLY A 90 17.92 -4.71 -6.21
N LYS A 91 17.07 -3.82 -6.74
CA LYS A 91 17.53 -2.54 -7.30
C LYS A 91 18.04 -1.61 -6.18
N PRO A 92 18.91 -0.64 -6.47
CA PRO A 92 19.61 0.15 -5.43
C PRO A 92 18.70 0.84 -4.40
N GLU A 93 17.50 1.21 -4.80
CA GLU A 93 16.53 1.95 -3.96
C GLU A 93 15.55 1.02 -3.22
N TYR A 94 15.60 -0.29 -3.50
CA TYR A 94 14.64 -1.28 -3.03
C TYR A 94 15.31 -2.34 -2.15
N LEU A 95 14.52 -3.03 -1.36
CA LEU A 95 14.97 -4.15 -0.54
C LEU A 95 15.53 -5.27 -1.41
N SER A 96 16.61 -5.90 -0.98
CA SER A 96 17.09 -7.18 -1.52
C SER A 96 16.29 -8.34 -0.94
N TRP A 97 16.37 -9.53 -1.57
CA TRP A 97 15.76 -10.75 -1.03
C TRP A 97 16.31 -11.12 0.35
N ASP A 98 17.60 -10.90 0.61
CA ASP A 98 18.21 -11.17 1.93
C ASP A 98 17.62 -10.22 3.00
N GLU A 99 17.49 -8.93 2.69
CA GLU A 99 16.85 -7.96 3.59
C GLU A 99 15.38 -8.34 3.86
N ILE A 100 14.63 -8.77 2.83
CA ILE A 100 13.25 -9.24 2.93
C ILE A 100 13.15 -10.46 3.86
N LEU A 101 14.03 -11.45 3.71
CA LEU A 101 14.07 -12.64 4.56
C LEU A 101 14.35 -12.29 6.03
N VAL A 102 15.27 -11.36 6.30
CA VAL A 102 15.53 -10.87 7.65
C VAL A 102 14.30 -10.17 8.23
N LEU A 103 13.68 -9.25 7.46
CA LEU A 103 12.49 -8.54 7.91
C LEU A 103 11.32 -9.48 8.20
N GLN A 104 11.15 -10.53 7.38
CA GLN A 104 10.11 -11.54 7.61
C GLN A 104 10.39 -12.37 8.88
N ASN A 105 11.61 -12.88 9.04
CA ASN A 105 11.91 -13.89 10.05
C ASN A 105 12.19 -13.27 11.43
N GLU A 106 12.83 -12.09 11.47
CA GLU A 106 13.23 -11.45 12.72
C GLU A 106 12.31 -10.34 13.18
N TYR A 107 11.58 -9.71 12.22
CA TYR A 107 10.70 -8.58 12.49
C TYR A 107 9.22 -8.89 12.25
N GLU A 108 8.91 -10.09 11.76
CA GLU A 108 7.54 -10.57 11.48
C GLU A 108 6.78 -9.66 10.48
N PHE A 109 7.50 -9.05 9.53
CA PHE A 109 6.86 -8.29 8.46
C PHE A 109 6.19 -9.24 7.47
N ASP A 110 5.00 -8.87 6.99
CA ASP A 110 4.20 -9.68 6.07
C ASP A 110 4.40 -9.21 4.63
N PHE A 111 5.11 -10.00 3.82
CA PHE A 111 5.38 -9.67 2.43
C PHE A 111 4.32 -10.24 1.51
N GLN A 112 3.72 -9.37 0.68
CA GLN A 112 2.60 -9.64 -0.19
C GLN A 112 2.88 -9.06 -1.60
N SER A 113 2.04 -9.39 -2.60
CA SER A 113 2.28 -9.02 -3.99
C SER A 113 1.88 -7.58 -4.31
N HIS A 114 2.74 -6.88 -5.06
CA HIS A 114 2.45 -5.62 -5.76
C HIS A 114 2.59 -5.76 -7.28
N SER A 115 2.20 -6.91 -7.83
CA SER A 115 2.41 -7.41 -9.19
C SER A 115 3.87 -7.74 -9.50
N TYR A 116 4.15 -8.14 -10.74
CA TYR A 116 5.50 -8.52 -11.15
C TYR A 116 6.31 -7.29 -11.56
N THR A 117 5.83 -6.52 -12.55
CA THR A 117 6.57 -5.40 -13.16
C THR A 117 6.24 -4.04 -12.55
N HIS A 118 5.31 -3.95 -11.61
CA HIS A 118 4.73 -2.70 -11.11
C HIS A 118 4.00 -1.89 -12.20
N GLN A 119 3.61 -2.50 -13.31
CA GLN A 119 2.76 -1.84 -14.30
C GLN A 119 1.30 -1.83 -13.82
N THR A 120 0.55 -0.78 -14.18
CA THR A 120 -0.87 -0.70 -13.84
C THR A 120 -1.66 -1.82 -14.49
N LEU A 121 -2.44 -2.54 -13.70
CA LEU A 121 -3.28 -3.66 -14.19
C LEU A 121 -4.54 -3.16 -14.89
N ALA A 122 -5.01 -1.96 -14.55
CA ALA A 122 -6.11 -1.25 -15.20
C ALA A 122 -5.78 0.23 -15.37
N GLY A 123 -6.60 0.97 -16.12
CA GLY A 123 -6.40 2.42 -16.30
C GLY A 123 -5.16 2.77 -17.15
N PRO A 124 -4.60 3.98 -16.98
CA PRO A 124 -3.46 4.43 -17.75
C PRO A 124 -2.18 3.66 -17.39
N TYR A 125 -1.29 3.47 -18.36
CA TYR A 125 0.01 2.87 -18.09
C TYR A 125 0.88 3.76 -17.20
N ASN A 126 1.64 3.12 -16.33
CA ASN A 126 2.68 3.79 -15.56
C ASN A 126 3.89 4.10 -16.47
N LYS A 127 4.20 5.39 -16.61
CA LYS A 127 5.32 5.85 -17.46
C LYS A 127 6.70 5.38 -16.96
N LYS A 128 6.81 4.99 -15.69
CA LYS A 128 8.08 4.56 -15.07
C LYS A 128 8.28 3.04 -15.05
N ALA A 129 7.33 2.27 -15.57
CA ALA A 129 7.39 0.81 -15.61
C ALA A 129 7.29 0.30 -17.05
N PRO A 130 7.76 -0.93 -17.34
CA PRO A 130 7.65 -1.53 -18.66
C PRO A 130 6.22 -1.59 -19.16
N ILE A 131 6.02 -1.27 -20.43
CA ILE A 131 4.72 -1.39 -21.10
C ILE A 131 4.68 -2.75 -21.80
N PRO A 132 3.63 -3.58 -21.60
CA PRO A 132 3.52 -4.86 -22.29
C PRO A 132 3.39 -4.65 -23.81
N LYS A 133 4.21 -5.37 -24.60
CA LYS A 133 4.30 -5.21 -26.06
C LYS A 133 2.95 -5.39 -26.77
N ASN A 134 2.15 -6.35 -26.29
CA ASN A 134 0.86 -6.73 -26.87
C ASN A 134 -0.35 -6.20 -26.04
N GLY A 135 -0.13 -5.16 -25.25
CA GLY A 135 -1.15 -4.67 -24.30
C GLY A 135 -1.37 -5.62 -23.12
N ARG A 136 -2.44 -5.42 -22.38
CA ARG A 136 -2.81 -6.23 -21.20
C ARG A 136 -3.56 -7.49 -21.62
N THR A 137 -2.86 -8.45 -22.23
CA THR A 137 -3.41 -9.78 -22.56
C THR A 137 -3.70 -10.58 -21.30
N ASP A 138 -4.48 -11.65 -21.40
CA ASP A 138 -4.74 -12.53 -20.27
C ASP A 138 -3.46 -13.25 -19.80
N ASP A 139 -2.55 -13.62 -20.71
CA ASP A 139 -1.25 -14.19 -20.36
C ASP A 139 -0.37 -13.19 -19.61
N TRP A 140 -0.33 -11.94 -20.05
CA TRP A 140 0.38 -10.89 -19.33
C TRP A 140 -0.22 -10.66 -17.94
N LEU A 141 -1.55 -10.63 -17.81
CA LEU A 141 -2.21 -10.50 -16.51
C LEU A 141 -1.91 -11.69 -15.60
N LEU A 142 -1.86 -12.90 -16.15
CA LEU A 142 -1.49 -14.09 -15.40
C LEU A 142 -0.05 -13.99 -14.89
N HIS A 143 0.89 -13.54 -15.73
CA HIS A 143 2.26 -13.24 -15.29
C HIS A 143 2.31 -12.22 -14.16
N GLU A 144 1.61 -11.09 -14.28
CA GLU A 144 1.60 -10.05 -13.25
C GLU A 144 1.02 -10.56 -11.91
N LEU A 145 -0.01 -11.40 -11.96
CA LEU A 145 -0.74 -11.84 -10.77
C LEU A 145 -0.22 -13.15 -10.20
N ASN A 146 -0.09 -14.18 -11.03
CA ASN A 146 0.26 -15.53 -10.57
C ASN A 146 1.76 -15.68 -10.38
N ASP A 147 2.59 -15.25 -11.34
CA ASP A 147 4.03 -15.47 -11.24
C ASP A 147 4.63 -14.60 -10.15
N SER A 148 4.11 -13.37 -9.92
CA SER A 148 4.53 -12.56 -8.77
C SER A 148 4.21 -13.23 -7.44
N LYS A 149 3.03 -13.85 -7.33
CA LYS A 149 2.62 -14.61 -6.16
C LYS A 149 3.54 -15.80 -5.91
N LEU A 150 3.75 -16.63 -6.94
CA LEU A 150 4.59 -17.82 -6.85
C LEU A 150 6.06 -17.50 -6.55
N GLU A 151 6.62 -16.44 -7.14
CA GLU A 151 8.00 -16.02 -6.87
C GLU A 151 8.19 -15.64 -5.40
N ILE A 152 7.26 -14.88 -4.82
CA ILE A 152 7.31 -14.53 -3.39
C ILE A 152 7.15 -15.79 -2.53
N GLU A 153 6.18 -16.66 -2.83
CA GLU A 153 5.93 -17.88 -2.09
C GLU A 153 7.15 -18.81 -2.09
N ASN A 154 7.82 -18.97 -3.24
CA ASN A 154 9.01 -19.79 -3.39
C ASN A 154 10.21 -19.23 -2.61
N ARG A 155 10.39 -17.91 -2.61
CA ARG A 155 11.50 -17.26 -1.90
C ARG A 155 11.32 -17.24 -0.40
N LEU A 156 10.09 -16.97 0.04
CA LEU A 156 9.81 -16.72 1.46
C LEU A 156 9.23 -17.93 2.19
N LEU A 157 8.92 -19.02 1.46
CA LEU A 157 8.26 -20.22 2.00
C LEU A 157 7.01 -19.89 2.81
N LYS A 158 6.29 -18.87 2.39
CA LYS A 158 5.05 -18.37 2.99
C LYS A 158 3.99 -18.15 1.93
N LYS A 159 2.73 -18.38 2.30
CA LYS A 159 1.58 -18.16 1.43
C LYS A 159 1.37 -16.66 1.19
N VAL A 160 1.22 -16.27 -0.07
CA VAL A 160 0.82 -14.93 -0.48
C VAL A 160 -0.69 -14.91 -0.72
N THR A 161 -1.41 -14.19 0.12
CA THR A 161 -2.87 -14.13 0.10
C THR A 161 -3.43 -12.80 -0.36
N SER A 162 -2.57 -11.79 -0.48
CA SER A 162 -2.99 -10.41 -0.75
C SER A 162 -2.24 -9.80 -1.94
N LEU A 163 -2.96 -9.01 -2.73
CA LEU A 163 -2.40 -8.17 -3.78
C LEU A 163 -2.73 -6.70 -3.49
N CYS A 164 -1.76 -5.81 -3.69
CA CYS A 164 -2.01 -4.39 -3.82
C CYS A 164 -1.97 -3.97 -5.29
N PHE A 165 -2.97 -3.22 -5.74
CA PHE A 165 -2.98 -2.73 -7.12
C PHE A 165 -1.93 -1.63 -7.32
N PRO A 166 -0.99 -1.78 -8.28
CA PRO A 166 -0.05 -0.71 -8.63
C PRO A 166 -0.78 0.59 -8.96
N LEU A 167 -0.33 1.70 -8.37
CA LEU A 167 -0.96 3.03 -8.43
C LEU A 167 -2.43 3.06 -7.97
N GLY A 168 -2.95 1.98 -7.39
CA GLY A 168 -4.32 1.86 -6.91
C GLY A 168 -5.39 1.65 -7.99
N TYR A 169 -5.03 1.50 -9.27
CA TYR A 169 -5.98 1.31 -10.37
C TYR A 169 -6.46 -0.13 -10.48
N PHE A 170 -7.77 -0.33 -10.59
CA PHE A 170 -8.39 -1.64 -10.72
C PHE A 170 -9.65 -1.61 -11.59
N SER A 171 -10.11 -2.78 -12.03
CA SER A 171 -11.40 -2.99 -12.70
C SER A 171 -12.04 -4.29 -12.19
N ASP A 172 -13.33 -4.47 -12.47
CA ASP A 172 -14.03 -5.69 -12.06
C ASP A 172 -13.42 -6.94 -12.72
N LYS A 173 -12.94 -6.83 -13.98
CA LYS A 173 -12.20 -7.90 -14.67
C LYS A 173 -10.94 -8.29 -13.89
N ILE A 174 -10.14 -7.30 -13.45
CA ILE A 174 -8.90 -7.57 -12.70
C ILE A 174 -9.20 -8.17 -11.32
N VAL A 175 -10.21 -7.66 -10.63
CA VAL A 175 -10.66 -8.22 -9.35
C VAL A 175 -11.06 -9.69 -9.50
N GLN A 176 -11.78 -10.03 -10.58
CA GLN A 176 -12.14 -11.42 -10.86
C GLN A 176 -10.90 -12.29 -11.12
N LYS A 177 -9.94 -11.81 -11.92
CA LYS A 177 -8.67 -12.51 -12.16
C LYS A 177 -7.88 -12.73 -10.86
N CYS A 178 -7.85 -11.76 -9.95
CA CYS A 178 -7.21 -11.93 -8.63
C CYS A 178 -7.85 -13.07 -7.82
N LYS A 179 -9.18 -13.20 -7.87
CA LYS A 179 -9.89 -14.32 -7.22
C LYS A 179 -9.53 -15.67 -7.85
N GLU A 180 -9.47 -15.74 -9.18
CA GLU A 180 -9.11 -16.94 -9.94
C GLU A 180 -7.68 -17.43 -9.61
N VAL A 181 -6.73 -16.50 -9.43
CA VAL A 181 -5.34 -16.78 -8.99
C VAL A 181 -5.28 -17.18 -7.49
N GLY A 182 -6.34 -16.96 -6.73
CA GLY A 182 -6.43 -17.36 -5.33
C GLY A 182 -5.95 -16.33 -4.32
N TYR A 183 -5.95 -15.05 -4.67
CA TYR A 183 -5.82 -14.00 -3.66
C TYR A 183 -7.08 -13.96 -2.79
N GLU A 184 -6.89 -13.83 -1.49
CA GLU A 184 -7.99 -13.77 -0.51
C GLU A 184 -8.48 -12.32 -0.32
N ARG A 185 -7.61 -11.33 -0.58
CA ARG A 185 -7.88 -9.89 -0.49
C ARG A 185 -7.07 -9.11 -1.50
N VAL A 186 -7.64 -7.98 -1.93
CA VAL A 186 -6.90 -6.99 -2.72
C VAL A 186 -6.99 -5.60 -2.07
N TYR A 187 -5.97 -4.79 -2.26
CA TYR A 187 -5.86 -3.48 -1.64
C TYR A 187 -5.83 -2.39 -2.71
N ALA A 188 -6.65 -1.36 -2.51
CA ALA A 188 -6.79 -0.22 -3.41
C ALA A 188 -6.55 1.12 -2.70
N SER A 189 -6.25 2.17 -3.47
CA SER A 189 -5.86 3.48 -2.93
C SER A 189 -7.05 4.44 -2.84
N TYR A 190 -8.04 4.11 -2.01
CA TYR A 190 -9.12 5.01 -1.65
C TYR A 190 -9.40 4.96 -0.14
N PRO A 191 -9.81 6.09 0.48
CA PRO A 191 -10.04 6.14 1.91
C PRO A 191 -11.26 5.33 2.32
N GLY A 192 -11.19 4.73 3.50
CA GLY A 192 -12.27 3.94 4.07
C GLY A 192 -11.85 3.24 5.35
N ASN A 193 -12.77 2.46 5.90
CA ASN A 193 -12.52 1.62 7.07
C ASN A 193 -12.04 0.24 6.65
N ILE A 194 -11.34 -0.46 7.53
CA ILE A 194 -11.09 -1.90 7.37
C ILE A 194 -12.46 -2.60 7.31
N THR A 195 -12.66 -3.43 6.31
CA THR A 195 -13.89 -4.18 6.07
C THR A 195 -13.59 -5.68 5.92
N ASN A 196 -14.65 -6.48 5.85
CA ASN A 196 -14.55 -7.89 5.47
C ASN A 196 -14.69 -8.10 3.96
N ASP A 197 -14.88 -7.01 3.18
CA ASP A 197 -14.99 -7.08 1.74
C ASP A 197 -13.66 -7.55 1.11
N TYR A 198 -13.75 -8.09 -0.09
CA TYR A 198 -12.58 -8.54 -0.84
C TYR A 198 -11.63 -7.39 -1.18
N ILE A 199 -12.15 -6.20 -1.51
CA ILE A 199 -11.36 -5.01 -1.81
C ILE A 199 -11.21 -4.17 -0.54
N GLN A 200 -9.98 -4.03 -0.06
CA GLN A 200 -9.66 -3.28 1.15
C GLN A 200 -9.26 -1.84 0.81
N PRO A 201 -9.88 -0.85 1.45
CA PRO A 201 -9.50 0.56 1.31
C PRO A 201 -8.21 0.87 2.08
N ARG A 202 -7.43 1.85 1.56
CA ARG A 202 -6.22 2.35 2.23
C ARG A 202 -6.10 3.87 2.08
N CYS A 203 -5.53 4.51 3.09
CA CYS A 203 -5.28 5.95 3.09
C CYS A 203 -3.79 6.22 2.92
N LEU A 204 -3.41 6.95 1.85
CA LEU A 204 -2.04 7.43 1.66
C LEU A 204 -1.72 8.51 2.69
N CYS A 205 -0.61 8.33 3.45
CA CYS A 205 -0.29 9.19 4.59
C CYS A 205 1.08 9.89 4.51
N GLN A 206 1.88 9.63 3.49
CA GLN A 206 3.27 10.09 3.37
C GLN A 206 3.48 11.61 3.44
N GLU A 207 2.50 12.40 2.97
CA GLU A 207 2.60 13.88 2.95
C GLU A 207 1.77 14.57 4.05
N LEU A 208 1.14 13.80 4.91
CA LEU A 208 0.28 14.35 5.96
C LEU A 208 1.13 14.89 7.11
N SER A 209 0.77 16.05 7.65
CA SER A 209 1.26 16.45 8.96
C SER A 209 0.75 15.48 10.03
N SER A 210 1.41 15.45 11.19
CA SER A 210 0.97 14.61 12.30
C SER A 210 -0.46 14.95 12.78
N PHE A 211 -0.89 16.21 12.63
CA PHE A 211 -2.27 16.63 12.91
C PHE A 211 -3.25 16.01 11.90
N GLU A 212 -2.99 16.17 10.60
CA GLU A 212 -3.84 15.61 9.52
C GLU A 212 -3.93 14.09 9.61
N PHE A 213 -2.82 13.40 9.93
CA PHE A 213 -2.83 11.96 10.17
C PHE A 213 -3.81 11.57 11.27
N GLY A 214 -3.82 12.29 12.39
CA GLY A 214 -4.79 12.08 13.46
C GLY A 214 -6.25 12.27 13.01
N LEU A 215 -6.51 13.23 12.10
CA LEU A 215 -7.85 13.42 11.51
C LEU A 215 -8.24 12.27 10.58
N VAL A 216 -7.29 11.74 9.79
CA VAL A 216 -7.52 10.57 8.92
C VAL A 216 -7.94 9.36 9.75
N LEU A 217 -7.26 9.09 10.86
CA LEU A 217 -7.62 7.98 11.77
C LEU A 217 -9.04 8.14 12.36
N LYS A 218 -9.51 9.37 12.50
CA LYS A 218 -10.88 9.69 12.95
C LYS A 218 -11.92 9.71 11.81
N GLY A 219 -11.55 9.31 10.60
CA GLY A 219 -12.46 9.25 9.46
C GLY A 219 -12.55 10.51 8.60
N GLY A 220 -11.65 11.47 8.78
CA GLY A 220 -11.66 12.74 8.06
C GLY A 220 -11.63 12.63 6.53
N MET A 221 -11.18 11.50 5.98
CA MET A 221 -11.19 11.24 4.53
C MET A 221 -12.37 10.38 4.06
N ASN A 222 -13.21 9.85 4.93
CA ASN A 222 -14.25 8.88 4.53
C ASN A 222 -15.24 9.45 3.50
N SER A 223 -15.60 10.74 3.61
CA SER A 223 -16.47 11.42 2.65
C SER A 223 -15.88 11.50 1.24
N LEU A 224 -14.58 11.35 1.10
CA LEU A 224 -13.88 11.39 -0.19
C LEU A 224 -13.84 10.02 -0.87
N LYS A 225 -14.32 8.94 -0.24
CA LYS A 225 -14.30 7.58 -0.77
C LYS A 225 -14.83 7.49 -2.21
N ALA A 226 -16.01 8.04 -2.47
CA ALA A 226 -16.63 7.98 -3.79
C ALA A 226 -15.82 8.74 -4.87
N HIS A 227 -15.17 9.84 -4.49
CA HIS A 227 -14.30 10.60 -5.38
C HIS A 227 -13.05 9.77 -5.77
N TYR A 228 -12.35 9.22 -4.78
CA TYR A 228 -11.16 8.39 -5.03
C TYR A 228 -11.51 7.10 -5.79
N MET A 229 -12.62 6.46 -5.49
CA MET A 229 -13.06 5.28 -6.24
C MET A 229 -13.29 5.58 -7.72
N ARG A 230 -13.92 6.73 -8.06
CA ARG A 230 -14.08 7.16 -9.47
C ARG A 230 -12.76 7.40 -10.19
N MET A 231 -11.72 7.80 -9.47
CA MET A 231 -10.39 8.02 -10.05
C MET A 231 -9.64 6.72 -10.32
N HIS A 232 -9.88 5.68 -9.54
CA HIS A 232 -9.08 4.45 -9.53
C HIS A 232 -9.82 3.22 -10.09
N LYS A 233 -11.17 3.21 -10.06
CA LYS A 233 -11.93 2.11 -10.68
C LYS A 233 -12.15 2.40 -12.17
N TRP A 234 -11.71 1.48 -13.01
CA TRP A 234 -11.82 1.52 -14.47
C TRP A 234 -12.71 0.39 -14.96
N ASN A 235 -13.43 0.63 -16.08
CA ASN A 235 -14.29 -0.38 -16.71
C ASN A 235 -13.49 -1.31 -17.63
#